data_1af5a1595617f755ef682294b6e9669c
#
_entry.id   1af5a1595617f755ef682294b6e9669c
#
_cell.length_a   1.000
_cell.length_b   1.000
_cell.length_c   1.000
_cell.angle_alpha   90.00
_cell.angle_beta   90.00
_cell.angle_gamma   90.00
#
_symmetry.space_group_name_H-M   'P 1'
#
loop_
_entity.id
_entity.type
_entity.pdbx_description
1 polymer ?
#
loop_
_entity_poly.entity_id
_entity_poly.type
_entity_poly.pdbx_seq_one_letter_code
_entity_poly.pdbx_strand_id
1 'polypeptide(L)'
;MSRAKGKSTSMAPEHPMADRLGYVLKRAQHALRTSMDDKLSHLGVTTAQFNVLSAVQQQPGISNASLARGAFVTAQSMLGIVANLEKMRLLHRTPHQIHGRILQSELTQKGTDVLARARKAIDDVEKGMTVGFTAEEIGTLRSMLQRCAQNMHSAQSRLLK
;
A
#
# COMPACT_ATOMS: atom_id res chain seq x y z
N MET A 1 36.10 40.61 14.83
CA MET A 1 36.24 39.17 15.07
C MET A 1 34.93 38.68 15.68
N SER A 2 34.00 38.22 14.89
CA SER A 2 32.70 37.76 15.37
C SER A 2 32.60 36.25 15.09
N ARG A 3 32.47 35.47 16.18
CA ARG A 3 32.45 34.01 16.20
C ARG A 3 31.03 33.55 15.93
N ALA A 4 30.77 33.01 14.76
CA ALA A 4 29.49 32.38 14.44
C ALA A 4 29.33 31.10 15.28
N LYS A 5 28.34 31.11 16.19
CA LYS A 5 27.88 29.91 16.91
C LYS A 5 27.14 28.99 15.94
N GLY A 6 27.76 27.87 15.59
CA GLY A 6 27.09 26.78 14.90
C GLY A 6 25.92 26.25 15.74
N LYS A 7 24.71 26.27 15.22
CA LYS A 7 23.56 25.60 15.81
C LYS A 7 23.80 24.09 15.72
N SER A 8 24.13 23.48 16.84
CA SER A 8 24.08 22.03 17.03
C SER A 8 22.60 21.61 16.86
N THR A 9 22.31 20.93 15.77
CA THR A 9 21.04 20.23 15.58
C THR A 9 21.00 19.09 16.62
N SER A 10 20.18 19.25 17.65
CA SER A 10 19.90 18.21 18.64
C SER A 10 19.33 16.99 17.91
N MET A 11 20.17 15.99 17.66
CA MET A 11 19.72 14.67 17.27
C MET A 11 18.92 14.09 18.43
N ALA A 12 17.64 13.82 18.21
CA ALA A 12 16.84 13.00 19.11
C ALA A 12 17.59 11.67 19.35
N PRO A 13 17.51 11.11 20.58
CA PRO A 13 18.23 9.87 20.88
C PRO A 13 17.87 8.79 19.84
N GLU A 14 18.89 8.23 19.20
CA GLU A 14 18.69 7.16 18.22
C GLU A 14 18.00 5.98 18.92
N HIS A 15 16.92 5.50 18.31
CA HIS A 15 16.18 4.35 18.83
C HIS A 15 17.15 3.15 18.92
N PRO A 16 17.18 2.37 20.03
CA PRO A 16 18.11 1.25 20.21
C PRO A 16 18.11 0.20 19.08
N MET A 17 17.09 0.21 18.24
CA MET A 17 16.91 -0.68 17.09
C MET A 17 17.16 0.00 15.74
N ALA A 18 17.70 1.24 15.73
CA ALA A 18 17.83 2.07 14.51
C ALA A 18 18.57 1.36 13.37
N ASP A 19 19.60 0.57 13.67
CA ASP A 19 20.44 -0.15 12.71
C ASP A 19 19.86 -1.49 12.26
N ARG A 20 18.76 -1.96 12.87
CA ARG A 20 18.16 -3.22 12.47
C ARG A 20 17.37 -3.06 11.16
N LEU A 21 17.66 -3.93 10.18
CA LEU A 21 17.01 -3.92 8.86
C LEU A 21 15.47 -3.87 8.95
N GLY A 22 14.87 -4.65 9.85
CA GLY A 22 13.42 -4.66 10.05
C GLY A 22 12.87 -3.32 10.55
N TYR A 23 13.64 -2.59 11.36
CA TYR A 23 13.26 -1.27 11.83
C TYR A 23 13.36 -0.21 10.72
N VAL A 24 14.44 -0.27 9.92
CA VAL A 24 14.61 0.62 8.75
C VAL A 24 13.47 0.40 7.75
N LEU A 25 13.16 -0.86 7.46
CA LEU A 25 12.04 -1.23 6.58
C LEU A 25 10.69 -0.69 7.12
N LYS A 26 10.44 -0.87 8.41
CA LYS A 26 9.23 -0.34 9.07
C LYS A 26 9.13 1.19 8.95
N ARG A 27 10.24 1.91 9.16
CA ARG A 27 10.27 3.37 9.00
C ARG A 27 9.99 3.82 7.58
N ALA A 28 10.65 3.17 6.60
CA ALA A 28 10.44 3.46 5.18
C ALA A 28 8.98 3.21 4.77
N GLN A 29 8.41 2.07 5.18
CA GLN A 29 7.02 1.73 4.92
C GLN A 29 6.04 2.71 5.59
N HIS A 30 6.33 3.14 6.82
CA HIS A 30 5.50 4.14 7.51
C HIS A 30 5.51 5.50 6.79
N ALA A 31 6.70 5.98 6.39
CA ALA A 31 6.85 7.24 5.66
C ALA A 31 6.13 7.19 4.30
N LEU A 32 6.31 6.09 3.56
CA LEU A 32 5.63 5.86 2.29
C LEU A 32 4.10 5.90 2.47
N ARG A 33 3.57 5.13 3.43
CA ARG A 33 2.14 5.08 3.70
C ARG A 33 1.57 6.45 4.08
N THR A 34 2.25 7.19 4.94
CA THR A 34 1.84 8.54 5.35
C THR A 34 1.76 9.48 4.14
N SER A 35 2.78 9.44 3.27
CA SER A 35 2.79 10.25 2.04
C SER A 35 1.68 9.84 1.06
N MET A 36 1.40 8.54 0.94
CA MET A 36 0.28 8.04 0.13
C MET A 36 -1.07 8.50 0.68
N ASP A 37 -1.29 8.33 1.99
CA ASP A 37 -2.56 8.72 2.64
C ASP A 37 -2.80 10.24 2.51
N ASP A 38 -1.76 11.05 2.64
CA ASP A 38 -1.84 12.51 2.42
C ASP A 38 -2.31 12.84 0.99
N LYS A 39 -1.64 12.31 -0.03
CA LYS A 39 -1.99 12.53 -1.44
C LYS A 39 -3.38 12.00 -1.80
N LEU A 40 -3.75 10.84 -1.30
CA LEU A 40 -5.03 10.21 -1.58
C LEU A 40 -6.20 10.88 -0.85
N SER A 41 -5.96 11.53 0.28
CA SER A 41 -6.99 12.25 1.05
C SER A 41 -7.71 13.32 0.20
N HIS A 42 -6.97 14.01 -0.66
CA HIS A 42 -7.52 15.00 -1.60
C HIS A 42 -8.46 14.40 -2.67
N LEU A 43 -8.39 13.09 -2.86
CA LEU A 43 -9.29 12.33 -3.74
C LEU A 43 -10.43 11.65 -2.99
N GLY A 44 -10.47 11.80 -1.66
CA GLY A 44 -11.46 11.21 -0.79
C GLY A 44 -11.30 9.70 -0.59
N VAL A 45 -10.11 9.13 -0.85
CA VAL A 45 -9.83 7.70 -0.67
C VAL A 45 -8.60 7.48 0.20
N THR A 46 -8.55 6.35 0.88
CA THR A 46 -7.40 5.90 1.66
C THR A 46 -6.50 4.98 0.85
N THR A 47 -5.27 4.75 1.31
CA THR A 47 -4.36 3.76 0.70
C THR A 47 -4.99 2.36 0.64
N ALA A 48 -5.73 1.94 1.67
CA ALA A 48 -6.43 0.65 1.66
C ALA A 48 -7.51 0.58 0.57
N GLN A 49 -8.28 1.65 0.40
CA GLN A 49 -9.31 1.76 -0.65
C GLN A 49 -8.68 1.80 -2.04
N PHE A 50 -7.60 2.54 -2.24
CA PHE A 50 -6.83 2.55 -3.48
C PHE A 50 -6.34 1.15 -3.87
N ASN A 51 -5.82 0.38 -2.92
CA ASN A 51 -5.37 -0.99 -3.16
C ASN A 51 -6.52 -1.90 -3.59
N VAL A 52 -7.70 -1.77 -2.97
CA VAL A 52 -8.90 -2.53 -3.38
C VAL A 52 -9.35 -2.14 -4.79
N LEU A 53 -9.46 -0.84 -5.11
CA LEU A 53 -9.82 -0.39 -6.45
C LEU A 53 -8.82 -0.89 -7.51
N SER A 54 -7.51 -0.87 -7.19
CA SER A 54 -6.46 -1.38 -8.07
C SER A 54 -6.59 -2.88 -8.31
N ALA A 55 -6.87 -3.66 -7.26
CA ALA A 55 -7.05 -5.11 -7.38
C ALA A 55 -8.31 -5.47 -8.19
N VAL A 56 -9.42 -4.75 -7.97
CA VAL A 56 -10.66 -4.94 -8.74
C VAL A 56 -10.46 -4.60 -10.22
N GLN A 57 -9.68 -3.57 -10.54
CA GLN A 57 -9.37 -3.26 -11.94
C GLN A 57 -8.50 -4.33 -12.61
N GLN A 58 -7.53 -4.88 -11.89
CA GLN A 58 -6.66 -5.95 -12.42
C GLN A 58 -7.42 -7.27 -12.60
N GLN A 59 -8.38 -7.54 -11.72
CA GLN A 59 -9.17 -8.76 -11.74
C GLN A 59 -10.65 -8.42 -11.48
N PRO A 60 -11.41 -8.03 -12.50
CA PRO A 60 -12.85 -7.84 -12.37
C PRO A 60 -13.52 -9.12 -11.86
N GLY A 61 -14.49 -8.97 -10.98
CA GLY A 61 -15.14 -10.12 -10.35
C GLY A 61 -14.39 -10.73 -9.17
N ILE A 62 -13.26 -10.15 -8.73
CA ILE A 62 -12.49 -10.63 -7.57
C ILE A 62 -13.38 -10.72 -6.33
N SER A 63 -13.29 -11.85 -5.62
CA SER A 63 -14.05 -12.07 -4.39
C SER A 63 -13.47 -11.32 -3.20
N ASN A 64 -14.34 -11.02 -2.22
CA ASN A 64 -13.92 -10.37 -0.97
C ASN A 64 -12.81 -11.15 -0.22
N ALA A 65 -12.88 -12.48 -0.24
CA ALA A 65 -11.86 -13.33 0.38
C ALA A 65 -10.49 -13.19 -0.33
N SER A 66 -10.50 -13.07 -1.66
CA SER A 66 -9.25 -12.85 -2.43
C SER A 66 -8.69 -11.45 -2.20
N LEU A 67 -9.56 -10.42 -2.15
CA LEU A 67 -9.15 -9.06 -1.76
C LEU A 67 -8.49 -9.01 -0.39
N ALA A 68 -9.10 -9.67 0.61
CA ALA A 68 -8.58 -9.71 1.99
C ALA A 68 -7.18 -10.36 2.04
N ARG A 69 -7.00 -11.49 1.36
CA ARG A 69 -5.68 -12.16 1.28
C ARG A 69 -4.63 -11.28 0.61
N GLY A 70 -4.98 -10.66 -0.53
CA GLY A 70 -4.04 -9.80 -1.27
C GLY A 70 -3.65 -8.51 -0.52
N ALA A 71 -4.55 -8.00 0.31
CA ALA A 71 -4.33 -6.80 1.13
C ALA A 71 -3.74 -7.10 2.52
N PHE A 72 -3.50 -8.36 2.88
CA PHE A 72 -3.04 -8.79 4.20
C PHE A 72 -3.91 -8.27 5.36
N VAL A 73 -5.22 -8.25 5.18
CA VAL A 73 -6.20 -7.84 6.18
C VAL A 73 -7.20 -8.97 6.45
N THR A 74 -7.95 -8.86 7.55
CA THR A 74 -9.02 -9.81 7.86
C THR A 74 -10.19 -9.68 6.88
N ALA A 75 -10.95 -10.75 6.69
CA ALA A 75 -12.17 -10.73 5.88
C ALA A 75 -13.17 -9.68 6.39
N GLN A 76 -13.28 -9.52 7.72
CA GLN A 76 -14.14 -8.51 8.35
C GLN A 76 -13.71 -7.08 7.99
N SER A 77 -12.41 -6.78 8.07
CA SER A 77 -11.88 -5.46 7.68
C SER A 77 -12.14 -5.19 6.19
N MET A 78 -11.96 -6.19 5.34
CA MET A 78 -12.21 -6.07 3.91
C MET A 78 -13.69 -5.80 3.60
N LEU A 79 -14.62 -6.45 4.31
CA LEU A 79 -16.06 -6.17 4.17
C LEU A 79 -16.37 -4.68 4.42
N GLY A 80 -15.79 -4.10 5.45
CA GLY A 80 -15.97 -2.67 5.76
C GLY A 80 -15.40 -1.75 4.66
N ILE A 81 -14.22 -2.07 4.13
CA ILE A 81 -13.60 -1.29 3.04
C ILE A 81 -14.47 -1.34 1.79
N VAL A 82 -14.89 -2.53 1.38
CA VAL A 82 -15.71 -2.73 0.18
C VAL A 82 -17.08 -2.07 0.32
N ALA A 83 -17.75 -2.22 1.47
CA ALA A 83 -19.04 -1.56 1.73
C ALA A 83 -18.93 -0.02 1.68
N ASN A 84 -17.81 0.54 2.17
CA ASN A 84 -17.57 1.97 2.07
C ASN A 84 -17.38 2.41 0.61
N LEU A 85 -16.60 1.67 -0.19
CA LEU A 85 -16.41 1.95 -1.61
C LEU A 85 -17.71 1.86 -2.41
N GLU A 86 -18.61 0.93 -2.07
CA GLU A 86 -19.95 0.87 -2.66
C GLU A 86 -20.80 2.10 -2.29
N LYS A 87 -20.79 2.49 -1.01
CA LYS A 87 -21.48 3.71 -0.54
C LYS A 87 -20.97 4.97 -1.27
N MET A 88 -19.68 5.03 -1.57
CA MET A 88 -19.05 6.09 -2.36
C MET A 88 -19.36 5.98 -3.87
N ARG A 89 -20.00 4.91 -4.31
CA ARG A 89 -20.27 4.58 -5.72
C ARG A 89 -19.00 4.47 -6.55
N LEU A 90 -17.92 3.95 -5.98
CA LEU A 90 -16.65 3.69 -6.67
C LEU A 90 -16.57 2.27 -7.20
N LEU A 91 -17.30 1.35 -6.59
CA LEU A 91 -17.50 0.00 -7.09
C LEU A 91 -18.95 -0.44 -6.87
N HIS A 92 -19.35 -1.50 -7.54
CA HIS A 92 -20.59 -2.21 -7.33
C HIS A 92 -20.31 -3.70 -7.20
N ARG A 93 -21.25 -4.43 -6.58
CA ARG A 93 -21.16 -5.88 -6.41
C ARG A 93 -22.36 -6.56 -7.05
N THR A 94 -22.09 -7.60 -7.82
CA THR A 94 -23.08 -8.45 -8.42
C THR A 94 -22.93 -9.89 -7.93
N PRO A 95 -24.02 -10.65 -7.77
CA PRO A 95 -23.91 -12.07 -7.49
C PRO A 95 -23.19 -12.80 -8.62
N HIS A 96 -22.31 -13.75 -8.27
CA HIS A 96 -21.68 -14.62 -9.26
C HIS A 96 -22.75 -15.47 -9.96
N GLN A 97 -22.68 -15.58 -11.28
CA GLN A 97 -23.72 -16.24 -12.11
C GLN A 97 -23.97 -17.69 -11.68
N ILE A 98 -22.94 -18.45 -11.32
CA ILE A 98 -23.02 -19.86 -10.94
C ILE A 98 -23.12 -20.04 -9.42
N HIS A 99 -22.44 -19.20 -8.64
CA HIS A 99 -22.34 -19.27 -7.20
C HIS A 99 -22.94 -18.01 -6.56
N GLY A 100 -24.24 -17.82 -6.61
CA GLY A 100 -24.95 -16.61 -6.21
C GLY A 100 -24.66 -16.08 -4.80
N ARG A 101 -24.07 -16.89 -3.90
CA ARG A 101 -23.57 -16.45 -2.58
C ARG A 101 -22.25 -15.70 -2.64
N ILE A 102 -21.52 -15.79 -3.75
CA ILE A 102 -20.25 -15.08 -3.96
C ILE A 102 -20.58 -13.76 -4.65
N LEU A 103 -20.22 -12.65 -4.01
CA LEU A 103 -20.34 -11.34 -4.62
C LEU A 103 -19.04 -11.00 -5.36
N GLN A 104 -19.19 -10.59 -6.61
CA GLN A 104 -18.13 -10.10 -7.48
C GLN A 104 -18.08 -8.59 -7.44
N SER A 105 -16.89 -8.04 -7.35
CA SER A 105 -16.66 -6.59 -7.30
C SER A 105 -16.21 -6.08 -8.66
N GLU A 106 -16.79 -4.98 -9.12
CA GLU A 106 -16.44 -4.30 -10.36
C GLU A 106 -16.37 -2.79 -10.12
N LEU A 107 -15.51 -2.09 -10.86
CA LEU A 107 -15.43 -0.64 -10.79
C LEU A 107 -16.62 0.00 -11.50
N THR A 108 -17.12 1.09 -10.93
CA THR A 108 -17.98 2.02 -11.67
C THR A 108 -17.11 2.93 -12.53
N GLN A 109 -17.74 3.69 -13.47
CA GLN A 109 -17.01 4.73 -14.20
C GLN A 109 -16.33 5.72 -13.24
N LYS A 110 -17.05 6.19 -12.22
CA LYS A 110 -16.49 7.05 -11.16
C LYS A 110 -15.31 6.42 -10.44
N GLY A 111 -15.38 5.10 -10.16
CA GLY A 111 -14.28 4.34 -9.56
C GLY A 111 -13.04 4.31 -10.45
N THR A 112 -13.22 4.09 -11.74
CA THR A 112 -12.15 4.11 -12.74
C THR A 112 -11.47 5.48 -12.81
N ASP A 113 -12.25 6.57 -12.82
CA ASP A 113 -11.73 7.93 -12.89
C ASP A 113 -10.95 8.31 -11.61
N VAL A 114 -11.48 7.96 -10.44
CA VAL A 114 -10.79 8.17 -9.16
C VAL A 114 -9.50 7.35 -9.10
N LEU A 115 -9.53 6.09 -9.54
CA LEU A 115 -8.35 5.23 -9.55
C LEU A 115 -7.25 5.76 -10.48
N ALA A 116 -7.61 6.27 -11.66
CA ALA A 116 -6.62 6.86 -12.59
C ALA A 116 -5.91 8.07 -11.96
N ARG A 117 -6.67 8.97 -11.30
CA ARG A 117 -6.09 10.12 -10.57
C ARG A 117 -5.25 9.68 -9.37
N ALA A 118 -5.71 8.67 -8.63
CA ALA A 118 -4.99 8.12 -7.50
C ALA A 118 -3.67 7.49 -7.91
N ARG A 119 -3.61 6.75 -9.02
CA ARG A 119 -2.36 6.19 -9.57
C ARG A 119 -1.33 7.27 -9.84
N LYS A 120 -1.74 8.35 -10.52
CA LYS A 120 -0.83 9.46 -10.78
C LYS A 120 -0.27 10.05 -9.49
N ALA A 121 -1.10 10.23 -8.47
CA ALA A 121 -0.66 10.72 -7.16
C ALA A 121 0.33 9.77 -6.47
N ILE A 122 0.12 8.44 -6.58
CA ILE A 122 1.02 7.43 -6.04
C ILE A 122 2.33 7.37 -6.81
N ASP A 123 2.29 7.45 -8.15
CA ASP A 123 3.51 7.51 -8.98
C ASP A 123 4.40 8.69 -8.57
N ASP A 124 3.81 9.84 -8.23
CA ASP A 124 4.55 11.01 -7.76
C ASP A 124 5.17 10.78 -6.36
N VAL A 125 4.50 10.04 -5.48
CA VAL A 125 5.05 9.63 -4.17
C VAL A 125 6.23 8.67 -4.36
N GLU A 126 6.10 7.66 -5.23
CA GLU A 126 7.17 6.70 -5.51
C GLU A 126 8.39 7.36 -6.15
N LYS A 127 8.18 8.31 -7.07
CA LYS A 127 9.28 9.13 -7.61
C LYS A 127 9.97 9.93 -6.52
N GLY A 128 9.20 10.54 -5.61
CA GLY A 128 9.75 11.25 -4.45
C GLY A 128 10.58 10.37 -3.53
N MET A 129 10.14 9.12 -3.30
CA MET A 129 10.84 8.15 -2.47
C MET A 129 12.22 7.76 -3.06
N THR A 130 12.36 7.78 -4.38
CA THR A 130 13.56 7.32 -5.07
C THR A 130 14.41 8.47 -5.64
N VAL A 131 14.19 9.70 -5.20
CA VAL A 131 15.02 10.86 -5.60
C VAL A 131 16.49 10.60 -5.28
N GLY A 132 17.37 10.77 -6.26
CA GLY A 132 18.80 10.55 -6.14
C GLY A 132 19.25 9.10 -6.37
N PHE A 133 18.34 8.18 -6.63
CA PHE A 133 18.68 6.79 -6.96
C PHE A 133 18.80 6.62 -8.48
N THR A 134 19.77 5.81 -8.90
CA THR A 134 19.87 5.35 -10.29
C THR A 134 18.82 4.26 -10.57
N ALA A 135 18.53 4.00 -11.83
CA ALA A 135 17.64 2.90 -12.24
C ALA A 135 18.13 1.52 -11.76
N GLU A 136 19.46 1.32 -11.71
CA GLU A 136 20.09 0.10 -11.21
C GLU A 136 19.88 -0.08 -9.70
N GLU A 137 20.08 0.98 -8.92
CA GLU A 137 19.84 0.97 -7.47
C GLU A 137 18.37 0.68 -7.14
N ILE A 138 17.43 1.27 -7.89
CA ILE A 138 15.99 0.98 -7.75
C ILE A 138 15.69 -0.49 -8.05
N GLY A 139 16.27 -1.02 -9.14
CA GLY A 139 16.15 -2.44 -9.51
C GLY A 139 16.69 -3.38 -8.44
N THR A 140 17.86 -3.06 -7.90
CA THR A 140 18.52 -3.82 -6.84
C THR A 140 17.70 -3.80 -5.56
N LEU A 141 17.24 -2.63 -5.11
CA LEU A 141 16.40 -2.47 -3.93
C LEU A 141 15.12 -3.30 -4.06
N ARG A 142 14.43 -3.21 -5.20
CA ARG A 142 13.22 -4.01 -5.48
C ARG A 142 13.48 -5.50 -5.36
N SER A 143 14.54 -6.00 -5.99
CA SER A 143 14.93 -7.41 -5.96
C SER A 143 15.23 -7.88 -4.54
N MET A 144 15.95 -7.09 -3.75
CA MET A 144 16.29 -7.41 -2.37
C MET A 144 15.03 -7.48 -1.48
N LEU A 145 14.12 -6.52 -1.60
CA LEU A 145 12.85 -6.52 -0.85
C LEU A 145 11.97 -7.72 -1.21
N GLN A 146 11.90 -8.09 -2.50
CA GLN A 146 11.17 -9.29 -2.95
C GLN A 146 11.76 -10.57 -2.35
N ARG A 147 13.09 -10.71 -2.33
CA ARG A 147 13.78 -11.84 -1.69
C ARG A 147 13.53 -11.90 -0.19
N CYS A 148 13.55 -10.77 0.50
CA CYS A 148 13.19 -10.71 1.92
C CYS A 148 11.77 -11.24 2.16
N ALA A 149 10.80 -10.81 1.36
CA ALA A 149 9.41 -11.26 1.47
C ALA A 149 9.29 -12.78 1.22
N GLN A 150 9.95 -13.31 0.18
CA GLN A 150 9.96 -14.75 -0.13
C GLN A 150 10.56 -15.58 0.99
N ASN A 151 11.70 -15.16 1.57
CA ASN A 151 12.35 -15.84 2.67
C ASN A 151 11.46 -15.93 3.91
N MET A 152 10.73 -14.85 4.24
CA MET A 152 9.81 -14.84 5.37
C MET A 152 8.62 -15.77 5.16
N HIS A 153 8.04 -15.84 3.95
CA HIS A 153 6.97 -16.80 3.63
C HIS A 153 7.43 -18.25 3.72
N SER A 154 8.63 -18.55 3.22
CA SER A 154 9.22 -19.89 3.29
C SER A 154 9.51 -20.33 4.73
N ALA A 155 9.94 -19.41 5.59
CA ALA A 155 10.17 -19.70 7.01
C ALA A 155 8.87 -20.02 7.74
N GLN A 156 7.79 -19.28 7.50
CA GLN A 156 6.45 -19.55 8.08
C GLN A 156 5.92 -20.93 7.66
N SER A 157 6.10 -21.30 6.39
CA SER A 157 5.65 -22.61 5.88
C SER A 157 6.41 -23.80 6.49
N ARG A 158 7.64 -23.60 6.97
CA ARG A 158 8.44 -24.62 7.66
C ARG A 158 8.07 -24.81 9.12
N LEU A 159 7.54 -23.77 9.78
CA LEU A 159 7.12 -23.82 11.19
C LEU A 159 5.74 -24.44 11.37
N LEU A 160 4.97 -24.62 10.30
CA LEU A 160 3.62 -25.21 10.31
C LEU A 160 3.61 -26.68 9.90
N LYS A 161 4.78 -27.27 9.67
CA LYS A 161 4.99 -28.71 9.43
C LYS A 161 5.64 -29.38 10.64
#